data_0fec37d4562c87d250cdd22b82e71c25
#
_entry.id   0fec37d4562c87d250cdd22b82e71c25
#
_cell.length_a   1.000
_cell.length_b   1.000
_cell.length_c   1.000
_cell.angle_alpha   90.00
_cell.angle_beta   90.00
_cell.angle_gamma   90.00
#
_symmetry.space_group_name_H-M   'P 1'
#
loop_
_entity.id
_entity.type
_entity.pdbx_description
1 polymer ?
#
loop_
_entity_poly.entity_id
_entity_poly.type
_entity_poly.pdbx_seq_one_letter_code
_entity_poly.pdbx_strand_id
1 'polypeptide(L)'
;MARFTRRQKIFIFLFVLVASFGLLGTVLLYPVNAHLRAMSLLLRFSNPKASGFSASFASHPFKEQDGVAQTPHGTLHYRLYIPQDIKNPGAIVLLHGVHHLGIEDPRMWGLSRALAGAGVLVMTPALEDLADYHVTPRTIDVIGESAVVLSTRMDRPVGVIGLSFAGGLSLLAAARPEFAEKISYVVAIGSHDDMGRVA
;
A
#
# COMPACT_ATOMS: atom_id res chain seq x y z
N MET A 1 -13.29 -50.96 25.52
CA MET A 1 -13.44 -50.05 24.38
C MET A 1 -14.93 -49.82 24.12
N ALA A 2 -15.42 -48.62 24.30
CA ALA A 2 -16.84 -48.29 24.08
C ALA A 2 -17.14 -48.34 22.57
N ARG A 3 -18.09 -49.18 22.14
CA ARG A 3 -18.56 -49.26 20.75
C ARG A 3 -19.61 -48.17 20.50
N PHE A 4 -19.30 -47.22 19.64
CA PHE A 4 -20.27 -46.19 19.22
C PHE A 4 -21.46 -46.83 18.52
N THR A 5 -22.68 -46.36 18.86
CA THR A 5 -23.91 -46.75 18.15
C THR A 5 -23.92 -46.24 16.70
N ARG A 6 -24.72 -46.86 15.82
CA ARG A 6 -24.84 -46.43 14.41
C ARG A 6 -25.23 -44.95 14.29
N ARG A 7 -26.11 -44.45 15.17
CA ARG A 7 -26.53 -43.03 15.21
C ARG A 7 -25.38 -42.12 15.59
N GLN A 8 -24.55 -42.49 16.59
CA GLN A 8 -23.37 -41.70 16.98
C GLN A 8 -22.34 -41.64 15.88
N LYS A 9 -22.10 -42.73 15.15
CA LYS A 9 -21.19 -42.73 13.99
C LYS A 9 -21.66 -41.80 12.88
N ILE A 10 -22.95 -41.82 12.55
CA ILE A 10 -23.54 -40.93 11.55
C ILE A 10 -23.40 -39.48 12.00
N PHE A 11 -23.68 -39.15 13.26
CA PHE A 11 -23.56 -37.79 13.79
C PHE A 11 -22.11 -37.28 13.75
N ILE A 12 -21.14 -38.13 14.15
CA ILE A 12 -19.72 -37.80 14.08
C ILE A 12 -19.30 -37.56 12.64
N PHE A 13 -19.72 -38.44 11.71
CA PHE A 13 -19.42 -38.27 10.29
C PHE A 13 -19.94 -36.95 9.71
N LEU A 14 -21.21 -36.60 9.98
CA LEU A 14 -21.83 -35.36 9.56
C LEU A 14 -21.12 -34.16 10.17
N PHE A 15 -20.79 -34.21 11.44
CA PHE A 15 -20.05 -33.15 12.13
C PHE A 15 -18.67 -32.90 11.50
N VAL A 16 -17.91 -34.00 11.27
CA VAL A 16 -16.59 -33.91 10.61
C VAL A 16 -16.73 -33.34 9.20
N LEU A 17 -17.74 -33.79 8.45
CA LEU A 17 -18.01 -33.30 7.10
C LEU A 17 -18.28 -31.79 7.10
N VAL A 18 -19.19 -31.31 7.95
CA VAL A 18 -19.53 -29.89 8.07
C VAL A 18 -18.33 -29.06 8.53
N ALA A 19 -17.58 -29.57 9.52
CA ALA A 19 -16.37 -28.90 10.01
C ALA A 19 -15.30 -28.81 8.92
N SER A 20 -15.12 -29.88 8.13
CA SER A 20 -14.17 -29.90 7.00
C SER A 20 -14.56 -28.94 5.88
N PHE A 21 -15.86 -28.85 5.53
CA PHE A 21 -16.36 -27.87 4.57
C PHE A 21 -16.22 -26.45 5.09
N GLY A 22 -16.49 -26.22 6.38
CA GLY A 22 -16.31 -24.92 7.02
C GLY A 22 -14.83 -24.46 6.98
N LEU A 23 -13.92 -25.35 7.36
CA LEU A 23 -12.48 -25.09 7.32
C LEU A 23 -11.98 -24.84 5.89
N LEU A 24 -12.39 -25.67 4.93
CA LEU A 24 -12.04 -25.51 3.53
C LEU A 24 -12.57 -24.18 2.98
N GLY A 25 -13.79 -23.79 3.36
CA GLY A 25 -14.39 -22.52 3.01
C GLY A 25 -13.55 -21.33 3.52
N THR A 26 -13.16 -21.35 4.79
CA THR A 26 -12.33 -20.26 5.36
C THR A 26 -10.95 -20.19 4.70
N VAL A 27 -10.31 -21.31 4.41
CA VAL A 27 -9.01 -21.37 3.74
C VAL A 27 -9.07 -20.85 2.30
N LEU A 28 -10.16 -21.11 1.58
CA LEU A 28 -10.33 -20.66 0.19
C LEU A 28 -10.84 -19.24 0.07
N LEU A 29 -11.68 -18.77 1.00
CA LEU A 29 -12.26 -17.42 0.95
C LEU A 29 -11.20 -16.30 1.03
N TYR A 30 -10.14 -16.49 1.82
CA TYR A 30 -9.07 -15.50 1.95
C TYR A 30 -8.33 -15.26 0.62
N PRO A 31 -7.75 -16.28 -0.04
CA PRO A 31 -7.04 -16.05 -1.30
C PRO A 31 -7.97 -15.57 -2.42
N VAL A 32 -9.20 -16.08 -2.51
CA VAL A 32 -10.17 -15.62 -3.51
C VAL A 32 -10.49 -14.13 -3.31
N ASN A 33 -10.75 -13.70 -2.07
CA ASN A 33 -11.00 -12.30 -1.76
C ASN A 33 -9.78 -11.43 -2.11
N ALA A 34 -8.57 -11.86 -1.76
CA ALA A 34 -7.33 -11.14 -2.09
C ALA A 34 -7.14 -10.98 -3.60
N HIS A 35 -7.39 -12.03 -4.39
CA HIS A 35 -7.31 -11.98 -5.85
C HIS A 35 -8.38 -11.07 -6.46
N LEU A 36 -9.61 -11.12 -5.97
CA LEU A 36 -10.69 -10.22 -6.44
C LEU A 36 -10.37 -8.76 -6.15
N ARG A 37 -9.83 -8.45 -4.97
CA ARG A 37 -9.38 -7.09 -4.62
C ARG A 37 -8.22 -6.63 -5.51
N ALA A 38 -7.22 -7.49 -5.73
CA ALA A 38 -6.10 -7.19 -6.61
C ALA A 38 -6.57 -6.96 -8.05
N MET A 39 -7.47 -7.78 -8.57
CA MET A 39 -8.06 -7.62 -9.89
C MET A 39 -8.85 -6.31 -9.99
N SER A 40 -9.67 -5.98 -9.00
CA SER A 40 -10.41 -4.71 -8.95
C SER A 40 -9.47 -3.49 -8.97
N LEU A 41 -8.38 -3.54 -8.20
CA LEU A 41 -7.35 -2.49 -8.18
C LEU A 41 -6.70 -2.33 -9.56
N LEU A 42 -6.25 -3.43 -10.15
CA LEU A 42 -5.59 -3.42 -11.47
C LEU A 42 -6.52 -2.92 -12.58
N LEU A 43 -7.78 -3.33 -12.57
CA LEU A 43 -8.78 -2.84 -13.51
C LEU A 43 -8.99 -1.33 -13.39
N ARG A 44 -9.10 -0.80 -12.19
CA ARG A 44 -9.25 0.65 -11.96
C ARG A 44 -7.99 1.43 -12.28
N PHE A 45 -6.83 0.85 -12.05
CA PHE A 45 -5.56 1.46 -12.43
C PHE A 45 -5.39 1.52 -13.95
N SER A 46 -5.69 0.43 -14.66
CA SER A 46 -5.56 0.37 -16.13
C SER A 46 -6.66 1.17 -16.85
N ASN A 47 -7.85 1.22 -16.27
CA ASN A 47 -8.99 1.98 -16.79
C ASN A 47 -9.79 2.63 -15.66
N PRO A 48 -9.57 3.91 -15.35
CA PRO A 48 -10.30 4.63 -14.30
C PRO A 48 -11.82 4.68 -14.49
N LYS A 49 -12.30 4.44 -15.72
CA LYS A 49 -13.73 4.37 -16.06
C LYS A 49 -14.29 2.94 -16.03
N ALA A 50 -13.47 1.96 -15.62
CA ALA A 50 -13.93 0.58 -15.53
C ALA A 50 -15.15 0.47 -14.60
N SER A 51 -16.15 -0.26 -15.04
CA SER A 51 -17.42 -0.48 -14.33
C SER A 51 -17.73 -1.98 -14.26
N GLY A 52 -18.77 -2.33 -13.50
CA GLY A 52 -19.19 -3.72 -13.31
C GLY A 52 -18.63 -4.33 -12.03
N PHE A 53 -19.07 -5.55 -11.73
CA PHE A 53 -18.77 -6.24 -10.46
C PHE A 53 -17.29 -6.30 -10.15
N SER A 54 -16.46 -6.69 -11.12
CA SER A 54 -15.01 -6.87 -10.91
C SER A 54 -14.29 -5.57 -10.57
N ALA A 55 -14.67 -4.44 -11.20
CA ALA A 55 -14.08 -3.14 -10.94
C ALA A 55 -14.61 -2.51 -9.63
N SER A 56 -15.85 -2.82 -9.25
CA SER A 56 -16.52 -2.28 -8.06
C SER A 56 -16.27 -3.14 -6.80
N PHE A 57 -15.67 -4.31 -6.93
CA PHE A 57 -15.41 -5.20 -5.81
C PHE A 57 -14.50 -4.53 -4.78
N ALA A 58 -14.99 -4.41 -3.54
CA ALA A 58 -14.28 -3.73 -2.44
C ALA A 58 -13.77 -2.32 -2.84
N SER A 59 -14.58 -1.57 -3.60
CA SER A 59 -14.29 -0.19 -3.95
C SER A 59 -14.80 0.75 -2.86
N HIS A 60 -13.96 1.69 -2.44
CA HIS A 60 -14.23 2.66 -1.40
C HIS A 60 -14.22 4.08 -1.96
N PRO A 61 -15.16 4.95 -1.56
CA PRO A 61 -15.09 6.37 -1.86
C PRO A 61 -13.88 6.98 -1.14
N PHE A 62 -13.20 7.90 -1.78
CA PHE A 62 -12.06 8.61 -1.21
C PHE A 62 -12.11 10.09 -1.54
N LYS A 63 -11.38 10.90 -0.77
CA LYS A 63 -11.12 12.32 -1.07
C LYS A 63 -9.63 12.55 -1.27
N GLU A 64 -9.32 13.57 -2.07
CA GLU A 64 -7.96 14.09 -2.27
C GLU A 64 -7.79 15.37 -1.45
N GLN A 65 -6.62 15.53 -0.86
CA GLN A 65 -6.31 16.69 -0.03
C GLN A 65 -4.82 16.99 -0.12
N ASP A 66 -4.45 18.20 -0.56
CA ASP A 66 -3.08 18.66 -0.47
C ASP A 66 -2.74 19.05 0.97
N GLY A 67 -1.49 18.85 1.35
CA GLY A 67 -1.00 19.12 2.67
C GLY A 67 0.44 19.61 2.66
N VAL A 68 0.82 20.24 3.76
CA VAL A 68 2.16 20.74 4.01
C VAL A 68 2.57 20.36 5.43
N ALA A 69 3.78 19.89 5.61
CA ALA A 69 4.37 19.63 6.92
C ALA A 69 5.73 20.32 7.03
N GLN A 70 6.06 20.82 8.22
CA GLN A 70 7.41 21.29 8.53
C GLN A 70 8.23 20.10 9.03
N THR A 71 9.37 19.87 8.45
CA THR A 71 10.29 18.80 8.78
C THR A 71 11.68 19.34 9.07
N PRO A 72 12.59 18.59 9.69
CA PRO A 72 13.96 19.03 9.95
C PRO A 72 14.72 19.49 8.69
N HIS A 73 14.43 18.89 7.52
CA HIS A 73 15.10 19.21 6.26
C HIS A 73 14.29 20.17 5.36
N GLY A 74 13.23 20.77 5.88
CA GLY A 74 12.45 21.79 5.19
C GLY A 74 10.97 21.53 5.12
N THR A 75 10.30 22.22 4.22
CA THR A 75 8.87 22.10 4.01
C THR A 75 8.58 20.92 3.10
N LEU A 76 7.76 19.99 3.58
CA LEU A 76 7.29 18.82 2.84
C LEU A 76 5.91 19.12 2.26
N HIS A 77 5.80 19.23 0.95
CA HIS A 77 4.53 19.27 0.24
C HIS A 77 4.09 17.84 -0.13
N TYR A 78 2.80 17.55 0.06
CA TYR A 78 2.28 16.21 -0.25
C TYR A 78 0.80 16.25 -0.61
N ARG A 79 0.33 15.21 -1.28
CA ARG A 79 -1.09 14.94 -1.49
C ARG A 79 -1.52 13.66 -0.77
N LEU A 80 -2.68 13.71 -0.13
CA LEU A 80 -3.33 12.59 0.52
C LEU A 80 -4.52 12.11 -0.31
N TYR A 81 -4.68 10.80 -0.39
CA TYR A 81 -5.84 10.12 -0.94
C TYR A 81 -6.46 9.30 0.20
N ILE A 82 -7.58 9.75 0.73
CA ILE A 82 -8.12 9.31 2.03
C ILE A 82 -9.43 8.55 1.81
N PRO A 83 -9.47 7.20 2.05
CA PRO A 83 -10.73 6.46 2.07
C PRO A 83 -11.71 7.04 3.09
N GLN A 84 -13.02 7.11 2.75
CA GLN A 84 -14.00 7.81 3.58
C GLN A 84 -14.81 6.88 4.49
N ASP A 85 -14.95 5.63 4.15
CA ASP A 85 -15.79 4.64 4.83
C ASP A 85 -15.01 3.59 5.63
N ILE A 86 -13.68 3.78 5.77
CA ILE A 86 -12.79 2.90 6.56
C ILE A 86 -12.23 3.68 7.74
N LYS A 87 -12.52 3.23 8.97
CA LYS A 87 -12.07 3.90 10.20
C LYS A 87 -10.54 3.86 10.37
N ASN A 88 -9.91 2.72 10.08
CA ASN A 88 -8.46 2.52 10.24
C ASN A 88 -7.87 1.92 8.95
N PRO A 89 -7.80 2.69 7.85
CA PRO A 89 -7.26 2.20 6.59
C PRO A 89 -5.78 1.86 6.74
N GLY A 90 -5.30 0.84 6.03
CA GLY A 90 -3.86 0.68 5.81
C GLY A 90 -3.30 2.00 5.24
N ALA A 91 -2.06 2.37 5.60
CA ALA A 91 -1.48 3.63 5.15
C ALA A 91 -0.11 3.41 4.52
N ILE A 92 0.13 4.10 3.41
CA ILE A 92 1.39 4.04 2.67
C ILE A 92 1.85 5.42 2.23
N VAL A 93 3.16 5.59 2.17
CA VAL A 93 3.82 6.64 1.39
C VAL A 93 4.13 6.05 0.01
N LEU A 94 3.62 6.65 -1.05
CA LEU A 94 3.88 6.26 -2.43
C LEU A 94 4.77 7.31 -3.10
N LEU A 95 5.93 6.87 -3.57
CA LEU A 95 7.00 7.74 -4.06
C LEU A 95 7.17 7.59 -5.56
N HIS A 96 7.19 8.72 -6.26
CA HIS A 96 7.52 8.76 -7.69
C HIS A 96 9.02 8.51 -7.94
N GLY A 97 9.35 8.00 -9.11
CA GLY A 97 10.73 7.91 -9.56
C GLY A 97 11.26 9.24 -10.09
N VAL A 98 12.40 9.21 -10.78
CA VAL A 98 12.97 10.38 -11.45
C VAL A 98 12.08 10.77 -12.64
N HIS A 99 11.32 11.87 -12.47
CA HIS A 99 10.41 12.38 -13.50
C HIS A 99 9.98 13.82 -13.18
N HIS A 100 10.09 14.73 -14.15
CA HIS A 100 9.82 16.17 -13.98
C HIS A 100 8.41 16.52 -13.49
N LEU A 101 7.40 15.68 -13.72
CA LEU A 101 6.06 15.90 -13.20
C LEU A 101 5.91 15.51 -11.72
N GLY A 102 6.85 14.74 -11.16
CA GLY A 102 6.77 14.32 -9.77
C GLY A 102 5.42 13.73 -9.38
N ILE A 103 4.78 14.30 -8.37
CA ILE A 103 3.44 13.89 -7.90
C ILE A 103 2.31 14.25 -8.89
N GLU A 104 2.56 15.13 -9.85
CA GLU A 104 1.59 15.53 -10.88
C GLU A 104 1.57 14.57 -12.09
N ASP A 105 2.40 13.53 -12.09
CA ASP A 105 2.36 12.50 -13.14
C ASP A 105 1.00 11.78 -13.12
N PRO A 106 0.28 11.72 -14.28
CA PRO A 106 -1.01 11.04 -14.36
C PRO A 106 -0.98 9.57 -13.93
N ARG A 107 0.17 8.88 -14.09
CA ARG A 107 0.35 7.50 -13.63
C ARG A 107 0.37 7.41 -12.10
N MET A 108 1.00 8.40 -11.44
CA MET A 108 0.98 8.52 -9.97
C MET A 108 -0.45 8.76 -9.48
N TRP A 109 -1.20 9.66 -10.11
CA TRP A 109 -2.61 9.88 -9.76
C TRP A 109 -3.44 8.61 -9.95
N GLY A 110 -3.27 7.93 -11.08
CA GLY A 110 -3.99 6.70 -11.38
C GLY A 110 -3.75 5.62 -10.33
N LEU A 111 -2.49 5.39 -9.96
CA LEU A 111 -2.11 4.40 -8.95
C LEU A 111 -2.59 4.81 -7.55
N SER A 112 -2.39 6.07 -7.16
CA SER A 112 -2.84 6.59 -5.87
C SER A 112 -4.35 6.47 -5.68
N ARG A 113 -5.13 6.83 -6.71
CA ARG A 113 -6.60 6.71 -6.72
C ARG A 113 -7.06 5.25 -6.68
N ALA A 114 -6.38 4.37 -7.42
CA ALA A 114 -6.70 2.95 -7.42
C ALA A 114 -6.45 2.32 -6.04
N LEU A 115 -5.34 2.67 -5.38
CA LEU A 115 -5.00 2.24 -4.02
C LEU A 115 -5.99 2.81 -2.99
N ALA A 116 -6.31 4.11 -3.08
CA ALA A 116 -7.28 4.73 -2.18
C ALA A 116 -8.68 4.11 -2.35
N GLY A 117 -9.09 3.89 -3.59
CA GLY A 117 -10.32 3.14 -3.90
C GLY A 117 -10.28 1.68 -3.45
N ALA A 118 -9.11 1.09 -3.22
CA ALA A 118 -8.97 -0.22 -2.59
C ALA A 118 -8.94 -0.16 -1.05
N GLY A 119 -9.14 1.03 -0.47
CA GLY A 119 -9.23 1.23 0.97
C GLY A 119 -7.91 1.53 1.67
N VAL A 120 -6.89 1.96 0.93
CA VAL A 120 -5.57 2.33 1.47
C VAL A 120 -5.44 3.85 1.50
N LEU A 121 -5.06 4.42 2.65
CA LEU A 121 -4.66 5.82 2.72
C LEU A 121 -3.31 5.98 2.05
N VAL A 122 -3.23 6.81 1.02
CA VAL A 122 -2.00 7.05 0.27
C VAL A 122 -1.54 8.50 0.48
N MET A 123 -0.27 8.66 0.79
CA MET A 123 0.42 9.95 0.80
C MET A 123 1.46 9.97 -0.33
N THR A 124 1.39 10.95 -1.19
CA THR A 124 2.39 11.19 -2.24
C THR A 124 3.15 12.47 -1.93
N PRO A 125 4.37 12.39 -1.37
CA PRO A 125 5.21 13.55 -1.13
C PRO A 125 5.85 14.05 -2.43
N ALA A 126 6.03 15.36 -2.54
CA ALA A 126 6.83 15.95 -3.58
C ALA A 126 8.32 15.74 -3.29
N LEU A 127 8.99 14.96 -4.13
CA LEU A 127 10.43 14.75 -4.09
C LEU A 127 11.07 15.68 -5.13
N GLU A 128 11.29 16.95 -4.74
CA GLU A 128 11.73 18.00 -5.66
C GLU A 128 13.04 17.62 -6.36
N ASP A 129 14.02 17.11 -5.59
CA ASP A 129 15.29 16.69 -6.17
C ASP A 129 15.10 15.64 -7.29
N LEU A 130 14.24 14.62 -7.07
CA LEU A 130 13.97 13.60 -8.10
C LEU A 130 13.18 14.16 -9.29
N ALA A 131 12.33 15.15 -9.07
CA ALA A 131 11.63 15.83 -10.15
C ALA A 131 12.59 16.65 -11.01
N ASP A 132 13.65 17.19 -10.41
CA ASP A 132 14.73 17.93 -11.07
C ASP A 132 15.88 17.02 -11.56
N TYR A 133 15.66 15.71 -11.59
CA TYR A 133 16.66 14.71 -12.03
C TYR A 133 17.93 14.66 -11.16
N HIS A 134 17.83 15.07 -9.90
CA HIS A 134 18.91 14.97 -8.93
C HIS A 134 18.62 13.88 -7.89
N VAL A 135 19.64 13.09 -7.58
CA VAL A 135 19.60 12.10 -6.49
C VAL A 135 20.57 12.56 -5.43
N THR A 136 20.04 13.01 -4.30
CA THR A 136 20.84 13.56 -3.21
C THR A 136 20.59 12.82 -1.89
N PRO A 137 21.51 12.90 -0.91
CA PRO A 137 21.26 12.38 0.43
C PRO A 137 19.99 12.98 1.07
N ARG A 138 19.67 14.25 0.78
CA ARG A 138 18.44 14.92 1.24
C ARG A 138 17.17 14.20 0.76
N THR A 139 17.20 13.60 -0.42
CA THR A 139 16.03 12.81 -0.90
C THR A 139 15.72 11.67 0.05
N ILE A 140 16.73 11.01 0.62
CA ILE A 140 16.55 9.92 1.60
C ILE A 140 15.91 10.48 2.88
N ASP A 141 16.34 11.67 3.33
CA ASP A 141 15.76 12.34 4.50
C ASP A 141 14.29 12.65 4.27
N VAL A 142 13.94 13.28 3.14
CA VAL A 142 12.56 13.63 2.78
C VAL A 142 11.67 12.37 2.70
N ILE A 143 12.17 11.25 2.19
CA ILE A 143 11.45 9.98 2.18
C ILE A 143 11.17 9.50 3.60
N GLY A 144 12.17 9.49 4.47
CA GLY A 144 12.04 9.09 5.88
C GLY A 144 11.07 10.00 6.63
N GLU A 145 11.20 11.31 6.47
CA GLU A 145 10.32 12.32 7.08
C GLU A 145 8.87 12.18 6.61
N SER A 146 8.67 11.83 5.34
CA SER A 146 7.31 11.53 4.82
C SER A 146 6.68 10.35 5.58
N ALA A 147 7.47 9.32 5.86
CA ALA A 147 7.00 8.20 6.67
C ALA A 147 6.72 8.61 8.12
N VAL A 148 7.55 9.49 8.72
CA VAL A 148 7.32 10.05 10.07
C VAL A 148 6.02 10.83 10.10
N VAL A 149 5.78 11.74 9.15
CA VAL A 149 4.57 12.57 9.07
C VAL A 149 3.32 11.69 8.98
N LEU A 150 3.34 10.70 8.08
CA LEU A 150 2.20 9.79 7.90
C LEU A 150 2.02 8.84 9.09
N SER A 151 3.10 8.30 9.64
CA SER A 151 3.10 7.44 10.83
C SER A 151 2.52 8.17 12.06
N THR A 152 2.90 9.43 12.26
CA THR A 152 2.36 10.28 13.34
C THR A 152 0.86 10.50 13.16
N ARG A 153 0.39 10.74 11.95
CA ARG A 153 -1.04 10.88 11.64
C ARG A 153 -1.82 9.60 11.92
N MET A 154 -1.21 8.44 11.68
CA MET A 154 -1.85 7.12 11.79
C MET A 154 -1.66 6.49 13.17
N ASP A 155 -0.83 7.06 14.03
CA ASP A 155 -0.41 6.51 15.33
C ASP A 155 0.14 5.08 15.23
N ARG A 156 0.86 4.80 14.13
CA ARG A 156 1.49 3.49 13.85
C ARG A 156 2.47 3.58 12.69
N PRO A 157 3.39 2.60 12.54
CA PRO A 157 4.25 2.50 11.37
C PRO A 157 3.45 2.33 10.08
N VAL A 158 3.97 2.87 8.97
CA VAL A 158 3.34 2.87 7.65
C VAL A 158 4.18 2.15 6.62
N GLY A 159 3.57 1.69 5.53
CA GLY A 159 4.30 1.14 4.39
C GLY A 159 4.92 2.25 3.54
N VAL A 160 5.99 1.92 2.83
CA VAL A 160 6.59 2.79 1.80
C VAL A 160 6.64 2.02 0.49
N ILE A 161 6.15 2.61 -0.58
CA ILE A 161 6.23 2.06 -1.94
C ILE A 161 7.01 3.06 -2.79
N GLY A 162 8.18 2.66 -3.25
CA GLY A 162 9.04 3.48 -4.11
C GLY A 162 9.11 2.94 -5.53
N LEU A 163 8.91 3.82 -6.50
CA LEU A 163 9.01 3.50 -7.92
C LEU A 163 10.40 3.88 -8.45
N SER A 164 11.03 2.99 -9.21
CA SER A 164 12.34 3.23 -9.83
C SER A 164 13.38 3.63 -8.76
N PHE A 165 14.12 4.71 -8.95
CA PHE A 165 15.12 5.22 -8.00
C PHE A 165 14.59 5.39 -6.58
N ALA A 166 13.36 5.88 -6.42
CA ALA A 166 12.75 6.07 -5.11
C ALA A 166 12.61 4.76 -4.32
N GLY A 167 12.54 3.61 -4.99
CA GLY A 167 12.51 2.31 -4.32
C GLY A 167 13.82 1.99 -3.60
N GLY A 168 14.97 2.18 -4.26
CA GLY A 168 16.29 2.01 -3.65
C GLY A 168 16.51 3.01 -2.50
N LEU A 169 16.16 4.29 -2.71
CA LEU A 169 16.26 5.32 -1.68
C LEU A 169 15.36 5.02 -0.47
N SER A 170 14.19 4.40 -0.69
CA SER A 170 13.30 3.97 0.39
C SER A 170 13.93 2.90 1.28
N LEU A 171 14.69 1.96 0.70
CA LEU A 171 15.43 0.96 1.48
C LEU A 171 16.51 1.62 2.33
N LEU A 172 17.21 2.62 1.78
CA LEU A 172 18.19 3.40 2.52
C LEU A 172 17.55 4.21 3.65
N ALA A 173 16.39 4.83 3.41
CA ALA A 173 15.64 5.53 4.46
C ALA A 173 15.20 4.57 5.57
N ALA A 174 14.64 3.41 5.22
CA ALA A 174 14.20 2.41 6.19
C ALA A 174 15.35 1.80 7.02
N ALA A 175 16.58 1.81 6.50
CA ALA A 175 17.76 1.36 7.22
C ALA A 175 18.29 2.38 8.24
N ARG A 176 17.82 3.63 8.21
CA ARG A 176 18.26 4.65 9.16
C ARG A 176 17.52 4.52 10.49
N PRO A 177 18.23 4.54 11.63
CA PRO A 177 17.62 4.37 12.95
C PRO A 177 16.49 5.34 13.25
N GLU A 178 16.60 6.59 12.79
CA GLU A 178 15.61 7.66 13.00
C GLU A 178 14.26 7.40 12.30
N PHE A 179 14.23 6.57 11.25
CA PHE A 179 13.03 6.26 10.47
C PHE A 179 12.56 4.81 10.60
N ALA A 180 13.44 3.91 11.05
CA ALA A 180 13.18 2.46 11.06
C ALA A 180 11.88 2.06 11.79
N GLU A 181 11.59 2.70 12.94
CA GLU A 181 10.37 2.42 13.72
C GLU A 181 9.10 3.03 13.10
N LYS A 182 9.22 3.89 12.08
CA LYS A 182 8.10 4.55 11.40
C LYS A 182 7.70 3.84 10.11
N ILE A 183 8.55 2.94 9.62
CA ILE A 183 8.37 2.19 8.38
C ILE A 183 8.14 0.72 8.70
N SER A 184 6.95 0.19 8.38
CA SER A 184 6.61 -1.20 8.63
C SER A 184 7.12 -2.16 7.54
N TYR A 185 7.19 -1.70 6.31
CA TYR A 185 7.74 -2.43 5.15
C TYR A 185 8.06 -1.47 4.02
N VAL A 186 8.93 -1.92 3.11
CA VAL A 186 9.24 -1.23 1.86
C VAL A 186 8.91 -2.13 0.68
N VAL A 187 8.25 -1.58 -0.34
CA VAL A 187 8.07 -2.21 -1.64
C VAL A 187 8.82 -1.39 -2.68
N ALA A 188 9.87 -1.94 -3.23
CA ALA A 188 10.69 -1.32 -4.27
C ALA A 188 10.31 -1.89 -5.63
N ILE A 189 9.79 -1.06 -6.54
CA ILE A 189 9.29 -1.48 -7.85
C ILE A 189 10.20 -0.92 -8.94
N GLY A 190 10.85 -1.81 -9.70
CA GLY A 190 11.75 -1.43 -10.80
C GLY A 190 13.00 -0.69 -10.32
N SER A 191 13.42 -0.95 -9.10
CA SER A 191 14.61 -0.34 -8.49
C SER A 191 15.87 -1.09 -8.87
N HIS A 192 16.98 -0.37 -8.86
CA HIS A 192 18.32 -0.94 -9.05
C HIS A 192 18.95 -1.26 -7.69
N ASP A 193 19.73 -2.33 -7.65
CA ASP A 193 20.52 -2.77 -6.48
C ASP A 193 21.83 -2.00 -6.36
N ASP A 194 22.29 -1.42 -7.46
CA ASP A 194 23.53 -0.64 -7.55
C ASP A 194 23.28 0.66 -8.31
N MET A 195 23.25 1.76 -7.58
CA MET A 195 23.00 3.10 -8.14
C MET A 195 24.16 3.57 -9.04
N GLY A 196 25.37 3.08 -8.81
CA GLY A 196 26.54 3.40 -9.63
C GLY A 196 26.50 2.82 -11.05
N ARG A 197 25.65 1.81 -11.29
CA ARG A 197 25.43 1.22 -12.63
C ARG A 197 24.43 1.98 -13.49
N VAL A 198 23.73 2.95 -12.91
CA VAL A 198 22.61 3.63 -13.54
C VAL A 198 22.87 5.13 -13.76
N ALA A 199 23.97 5.63 -13.17
CA ALA A 199 24.42 7.02 -13.29
C ALA A 199 25.23 7.27 -14.58
#